data_391688716afbc9d99d2c6c3e84ec5e69
#
_entry.id   391688716afbc9d99d2c6c3e84ec5e69
#
_cell.length_a   1.000
_cell.length_b   1.000
_cell.length_c   1.000
_cell.angle_alpha   90.00
_cell.angle_beta   90.00
_cell.angle_gamma   90.00
#
_symmetry.space_group_name_H-M   'P 1'
#
loop_
_entity.id
_entity.type
_entity.pdbx_description
1 polymer ?
#
loop_
_entity_poly.entity_id
_entity_poly.type
_entity_poly.pdbx_seq_one_letter_code
_entity_poly.pdbx_strand_id
1 'polypeptide(L)' 'MAEVFDIDEACTYLKLAKPTLYKYVRVGAIPAFKMGRVWRFHKQVLENWVKQRVETDTTARTKRSRLAKSH' A
#
# COMPACT_ATOMS: atom_id res chain seq x y z
N MET A 1 9.03 7.22 -18.24
CA MET A 1 8.40 7.22 -17.98
C MET A 1 7.72 7.40 -16.83
N ALA A 2 6.67 7.42 -16.65
CA ALA A 2 6.05 7.85 -15.54
C ALA A 2 6.18 6.91 -14.49
N GLU A 3 6.91 7.21 -13.58
CA GLU A 3 7.10 6.40 -12.44
C GLU A 3 6.19 6.88 -11.32
N VAL A 4 5.13 7.57 -11.68
CA VAL A 4 4.23 8.17 -10.70
C VAL A 4 2.82 7.70 -10.99
N PHE A 5 2.14 7.23 -9.95
CA PHE A 5 0.74 6.84 -10.05
C PHE A 5 -0.14 7.95 -9.51
N ASP A 6 -1.30 8.14 -10.10
CA ASP A 6 -2.31 9.00 -9.48
C ASP A 6 -3.16 8.12 -8.58
N ILE A 7 -4.18 8.71 -7.98
CA ILE A 7 -5.03 7.98 -7.05
C ILE A 7 -5.68 6.77 -7.71
N ASP A 8 -6.21 6.95 -8.90
CA ASP A 8 -6.89 5.85 -9.57
C ASP A 8 -5.94 4.72 -9.91
N GLU A 9 -4.76 5.07 -10.38
CA GLU A 9 -3.78 4.06 -10.72
C GLU A 9 -3.30 3.32 -9.49
N ALA A 10 -3.11 4.03 -8.40
CA ALA A 10 -2.69 3.40 -7.16
C ALA A 10 -3.77 2.47 -6.65
N CYS A 11 -5.03 2.87 -6.75
CA CYS A 11 -6.13 2.01 -6.34
C CYS A 11 -6.15 0.73 -7.14
N THR A 12 -5.94 0.84 -8.43
CA THR A 12 -5.92 -0.33 -9.30
C THR A 12 -4.72 -1.22 -8.97
N TYR A 13 -3.58 -0.62 -8.76
CA TYR A 13 -2.38 -1.37 -8.47
C TYR A 13 -2.51 -2.12 -7.14
N LEU A 14 -3.06 -1.46 -6.15
CA LEU A 14 -3.21 -2.05 -4.82
C LEU A 14 -4.51 -2.79 -4.65
N LYS A 15 -5.39 -2.66 -5.62
CA LYS A 15 -6.72 -3.27 -5.56
C LYS A 15 -7.50 -2.82 -4.34
N LEU A 16 -7.47 -1.52 -4.11
CA LEU A 16 -8.18 -0.91 -2.99
C LEU A 16 -9.24 0.04 -3.53
N ALA A 17 -10.29 0.20 -2.75
CA ALA A 17 -11.28 1.21 -3.07
C ALA A 17 -10.70 2.57 -2.75
N LYS A 18 -11.15 3.59 -3.47
CA LYS A 18 -10.68 4.93 -3.27
C LYS A 18 -10.79 5.42 -1.84
N PRO A 19 -11.93 5.25 -1.18
CA PRO A 19 -12.03 5.72 0.20
C PRO A 19 -11.00 5.08 1.12
N THR A 20 -10.72 3.82 0.88
CA THR A 20 -9.74 3.11 1.69
C THR A 20 -8.35 3.67 1.47
N LEU A 21 -8.01 3.94 0.21
CA LEU A 21 -6.70 4.50 -0.11
C LEU A 21 -6.55 5.89 0.49
N TYR A 22 -7.57 6.72 0.40
CA TYR A 22 -7.52 8.05 0.97
C TYR A 22 -7.33 7.99 2.49
N LYS A 23 -7.93 7.02 3.11
CA LYS A 23 -7.78 6.85 4.54
C LYS A 23 -6.32 6.54 4.89
N TYR A 24 -5.71 5.62 4.14
CA TYR A 24 -4.32 5.26 4.37
C TYR A 24 -3.39 6.46 4.14
N VAL A 25 -3.67 7.24 3.12
CA VAL A 25 -2.87 8.42 2.83
C VAL A 25 -3.00 9.42 3.96
N ARG A 26 -4.23 9.61 4.44
CA ARG A 26 -4.48 10.60 5.44
C ARG A 26 -3.80 10.29 6.77
N VAL A 27 -3.75 9.03 7.14
CA VAL A 27 -3.10 8.67 8.39
C VAL A 27 -1.62 8.39 8.23
N GLY A 28 -1.11 8.56 7.03
CA GLY A 28 0.31 8.36 6.80
C GLY A 28 0.73 6.92 6.76
N ALA A 29 -0.19 6.02 6.48
CA ALA A 29 0.14 4.60 6.45
C ALA A 29 0.72 4.15 5.13
N ILE A 30 0.69 4.99 4.11
CA ILE A 30 1.20 4.63 2.81
C ILE A 30 2.01 5.79 2.26
N PRO A 31 3.14 5.53 1.61
CA PRO A 31 3.97 6.61 1.09
C PRO A 31 3.30 7.30 -0.09
N ALA A 32 3.03 8.58 0.08
CA ALA A 32 2.40 9.40 -0.95
C ALA A 32 2.96 10.79 -0.84
N PHE A 33 2.84 11.55 -1.90
CA PHE A 33 3.26 12.95 -1.86
C PHE A 33 2.23 13.77 -2.59
N LYS A 34 2.17 15.05 -2.26
CA LYS A 34 1.19 15.93 -2.83
C LYS A 34 1.81 16.78 -3.91
N MET A 35 1.20 16.81 -5.07
CA MET A 35 1.63 17.69 -6.13
C MET A 35 0.47 18.65 -6.36
N GLY A 36 0.63 19.87 -5.87
CA GLY A 36 -0.44 20.83 -5.96
C GLY A 36 -1.58 20.38 -5.07
N ARG A 37 -2.69 20.02 -5.66
CA ARG A 37 -3.84 19.61 -4.88
C ARG A 37 -4.14 18.17 -4.94
N VAL A 38 -3.31 17.39 -5.62
CA VAL A 38 -3.60 15.97 -5.81
C VAL A 38 -2.51 15.13 -5.23
N TRP A 39 -2.89 13.96 -4.75
CA TRP A 39 -1.95 13.01 -4.21
C TRP A 39 -1.36 12.18 -5.34
N ARG A 40 -0.09 11.89 -5.23
CA ARG A 40 0.60 11.04 -6.18
C ARG A 40 1.44 10.04 -5.42
N PHE A 41 1.80 8.96 -6.08
CA PHE A 41 2.57 7.90 -5.46
C PHE A 41 3.74 7.58 -6.39
N HIS A 42 4.93 7.51 -5.84
CA HIS A 42 6.09 7.14 -6.64
C HIS A 42 6.07 5.64 -6.81
N LYS A 43 6.09 5.18 -8.04
CA LYS A 43 5.92 3.77 -8.35
C LYS A 43 6.91 2.90 -7.59
N GLN A 44 8.18 3.23 -7.64
CA GLN A 44 9.19 2.42 -7.00
C GLN A 44 9.05 2.41 -5.49
N VAL A 45 8.75 3.54 -4.91
CA VAL A 45 8.56 3.62 -3.47
C VAL A 45 7.34 2.81 -3.07
N LEU A 46 6.29 2.88 -3.88
CA LEU A 46 5.09 2.13 -3.59
C LEU A 46 5.33 0.63 -3.72
N GLU A 47 6.09 0.24 -4.72
CA GLU A 47 6.43 -1.17 -4.89
C GLU A 47 7.21 -1.70 -3.69
N ASN A 48 8.15 -0.91 -3.20
CA ASN A 48 8.93 -1.30 -2.04
C ASN A 48 8.05 -1.41 -0.80
N TRP A 49 7.13 -0.48 -0.67
CA TRP A 49 6.20 -0.49 0.46
C TRP A 49 5.35 -1.76 0.43
N VAL A 50 4.86 -2.12 -0.74
CA VAL A 50 4.04 -3.32 -0.88
C VAL A 50 4.87 -4.56 -0.56
N LYS A 51 6.10 -4.60 -1.04
CA LYS A 51 6.96 -5.71 -0.77
C LYS A 51 7.20 -5.88 0.71
N GLN A 52 7.48 -4.82 1.40
CA GLN A 52 7.70 -4.89 2.83
C GLN A 52 6.45 -5.33 3.57
N ARG A 53 5.31 -4.86 3.13
CA ARG A 53 4.05 -5.26 3.76
C ARG A 53 3.77 -6.72 3.54
N VAL A 54 3.99 -7.19 2.34
CA VAL A 54 3.74 -8.59 2.03
C VAL A 54 4.65 -9.50 2.84
N GLU A 55 5.91 -9.15 2.93
CA GLU A 55 6.84 -9.94 3.70
C GLU A 55 6.48 -9.97 5.17
N THR A 56 6.15 -8.81 5.71
CA THR A 56 5.79 -8.71 7.11
C THR A 56 4.51 -9.48 7.40
N ASP A 57 3.51 -9.27 6.57
CA ASP A 57 2.23 -9.93 6.77
C ASP A 57 2.34 -11.42 6.60
N THR A 58 3.10 -11.85 5.61
CA THR A 58 3.25 -13.26 5.37
C THR A 58 3.96 -13.94 6.54
N THR A 59 4.99 -13.29 7.06
CA THR A 59 5.69 -13.82 8.20
C THR A 59 4.78 -13.89 9.41
N ALA A 60 4.06 -12.83 9.65
CA ALA A 60 3.15 -12.79 10.78
C ALA A 60 2.06 -13.84 10.64
N ARG A 61 1.55 -13.98 9.45
CA ARG A 61 0.51 -14.92 9.22
C ARG A 61 0.99 -16.34 9.37
N THR A 62 2.16 -16.62 8.88
CA THR A 62 2.74 -17.93 9.00
C THR A 62 2.95 -18.29 10.47
N LYS A 63 3.48 -17.33 11.23
CA LYS A 63 3.65 -17.55 12.62
C LYS A 63 2.35 -17.81 13.28
N ARG A 64 1.38 -17.03 13.01
CA ARG A 64 0.09 -17.18 13.61
C ARG A 64 -0.54 -18.51 13.27
N SER A 65 -0.40 -18.91 12.04
CA SER A 65 -0.93 -20.16 11.61
C SER A 65 -0.32 -21.29 12.36
N ARG A 66 0.97 -21.21 12.56
CA ARG A 66 1.63 -22.25 13.23
C ARG A 66 1.20 -22.31 14.66
N LEU A 67 1.06 -21.18 15.29
CA LEU A 67 0.67 -21.17 16.65
C LEU A 67 -0.80 -21.46 16.80
N ALA A 68 -1.60 -20.75 16.09
CA ALA A 68 -3.03 -20.87 16.21
C ALA A 68 -3.55 -21.98 15.42
N LYS A 69 -2.77 -22.34 14.53
CA LYS A 69 -3.21 -23.31 13.76
C LYS A 69 -4.32 -22.98 13.04
N SER A 70 -4.71 -22.16 12.80
CA SER A 70 -5.65 -21.76 12.26
C SER A 70 -5.99 -20.84 12.02
N HIS A 71 -6.23 -20.42 11.92
CA HIS A 71 -6.54 -19.48 11.80
C HIS A 71 -6.84 -19.24 11.29
#